data_fab0d34c6aa8cb75e74be75ff35cad3b
#
_entry.id   fab0d34c6aa8cb75e74be75ff35cad3b
#
_cell.length_a   1.000
_cell.length_b   1.000
_cell.length_c   1.000
_cell.angle_alpha   90.00
_cell.angle_beta   90.00
_cell.angle_gamma   90.00
#
_symmetry.space_group_name_H-M   'P 1'
#
loop_
_entity.id
_entity.type
_entity.pdbx_description
1 polymer ?
#
loop_
_entity_poly.entity_id
_entity_poly.type
_entity_poly.pdbx_seq_one_letter_code
_entity_poly.pdbx_strand_id
1 'polypeptide(L)'
;MSVLGVDLRASKKKPSSIAILDSGSHLSQLGSFLEDDELIKLVDEIKPDLVAIGAPLNLPSGFCCLDQSCDCRFSVPTRKGRLLELELAKMGISCFYTNKGSIIRDLIYRGILLSKMLKEAGHNVIEVNPHATKILLFGDKVPPKNSAISVSYMIGHLTPLVSGMEKHADDLDRNTCNAIINAYTGQLHAQSNTDILGDPEEGILVLPKLPN
;
A
#
# COMPACT_ATOMS: atom_id res chain seq x y z
N MET A 1 -17.29 -2.73 -9.72
CA MET A 1 -16.29 -3.14 -8.72
C MET A 1 -15.72 -1.89 -8.09
N SER A 2 -15.71 -1.81 -6.77
CA SER A 2 -15.15 -0.69 -6.00
C SER A 2 -13.88 -1.15 -5.27
N VAL A 3 -12.87 -0.31 -5.25
CA VAL A 3 -11.60 -0.58 -4.54
C VAL A 3 -11.29 0.55 -3.60
N LEU A 4 -11.00 0.22 -2.35
CA LEU A 4 -10.52 1.16 -1.36
C LEU A 4 -9.00 1.06 -1.23
N GLY A 5 -8.31 2.17 -1.50
CA GLY A 5 -6.86 2.31 -1.29
C GLY A 5 -6.56 3.03 0.01
N VAL A 6 -5.58 2.54 0.75
CA VAL A 6 -5.17 3.07 2.05
C VAL A 6 -3.69 3.44 2.04
N ASP A 7 -3.35 4.71 2.29
CA ASP A 7 -1.98 5.14 2.64
C ASP A 7 -1.85 5.20 4.16
N LEU A 8 -1.36 4.11 4.75
CA LEU A 8 -1.33 3.92 6.19
C LEU A 8 -0.15 4.68 6.83
N ARG A 9 -0.40 5.34 7.95
CA ARG A 9 0.63 5.98 8.78
C ARG A 9 0.99 5.11 9.97
N ALA A 10 2.26 5.14 10.37
CA ALA A 10 2.73 4.40 11.56
C ALA A 10 2.08 4.91 12.85
N SER A 11 1.89 6.23 12.96
CA SER A 11 1.38 6.88 14.16
C SER A 11 -0.02 7.43 13.95
N LYS A 12 -0.92 7.16 14.88
CA LYS A 12 -2.27 7.74 14.96
C LYS A 12 -2.29 9.25 15.26
N LYS A 13 -1.14 9.89 15.49
CA LYS A 13 -1.02 11.36 15.64
C LYS A 13 -1.21 12.12 14.33
N LYS A 14 -1.10 11.43 13.19
CA LYS A 14 -1.31 11.99 11.86
C LYS A 14 -2.28 11.08 11.11
N PRO A 15 -3.24 11.66 10.39
CA PRO A 15 -4.23 10.85 9.68
C PRO A 15 -3.59 9.99 8.59
N SER A 16 -4.09 8.79 8.44
CA SER A 16 -3.93 7.93 7.27
C SER A 16 -4.92 8.39 6.20
N SER A 17 -4.61 8.19 4.92
CA SER A 17 -5.48 8.63 3.83
C SER A 17 -6.17 7.44 3.16
N ILE A 18 -7.37 7.67 2.67
CA ILE A 18 -8.14 6.72 1.87
C ILE A 18 -8.57 7.32 0.55
N ALA A 19 -8.73 6.45 -0.45
CA ALA A 19 -9.37 6.78 -1.72
C ALA A 19 -10.24 5.61 -2.16
N ILE A 20 -11.43 5.88 -2.67
CA ILE A 20 -12.33 4.88 -3.24
C ILE A 20 -12.44 5.11 -4.72
N LEU A 21 -12.08 4.10 -5.50
CA LEU A 21 -12.28 4.09 -6.95
C LEU A 21 -13.43 3.15 -7.31
N ASP A 22 -14.38 3.67 -8.08
CA ASP A 22 -15.45 2.89 -8.68
C ASP A 22 -15.00 2.17 -9.96
N SER A 23 -15.87 1.37 -10.55
CA SER A 23 -15.65 0.77 -11.86
C SER A 23 -15.29 1.85 -12.90
N GLY A 24 -14.23 1.62 -13.68
CA GLY A 24 -13.75 2.60 -14.66
C GLY A 24 -12.78 3.64 -14.08
N SER A 25 -12.18 3.37 -12.93
CA SER A 25 -11.17 4.22 -12.28
C SER A 25 -11.67 5.64 -11.99
N HIS A 26 -12.95 5.76 -11.55
CA HIS A 26 -13.48 7.04 -11.10
C HIS A 26 -13.28 7.21 -9.58
N LEU A 27 -12.67 8.32 -9.17
CA LEU A 27 -12.52 8.67 -7.76
C LEU A 27 -13.86 9.14 -7.20
N SER A 28 -14.54 8.27 -6.45
CA SER A 28 -15.84 8.55 -5.84
C SER A 28 -15.74 9.15 -4.45
N GLN A 29 -14.66 8.83 -3.72
CA GLN A 29 -14.44 9.36 -2.39
C GLN A 29 -12.95 9.49 -2.08
N LEU A 30 -12.59 10.58 -1.41
CA LEU A 30 -11.28 10.83 -0.82
C LEU A 30 -11.49 11.21 0.64
N GLY A 31 -10.60 10.75 1.53
CA GLY A 31 -10.76 11.04 2.95
C GLY A 31 -9.57 10.61 3.79
N SER A 32 -9.75 10.69 5.10
CA SER A 32 -8.72 10.31 6.06
C SER A 32 -9.33 9.74 7.34
N PHE A 33 -8.51 9.02 8.11
CA PHE A 33 -8.88 8.47 9.42
C PHE A 33 -7.68 8.50 10.36
N LEU A 34 -7.93 8.57 11.66
CA LEU A 34 -6.92 8.50 12.72
C LEU A 34 -6.92 7.11 13.38
N GLU A 35 -8.09 6.66 13.79
CA GLU A 35 -8.26 5.38 14.49
C GLU A 35 -8.63 4.27 13.52
N ASP A 36 -8.10 3.07 13.78
CA ASP A 36 -8.33 1.91 12.90
C ASP A 36 -9.81 1.49 12.86
N ASP A 37 -10.54 1.70 13.95
CA ASP A 37 -12.00 1.44 14.03
C ASP A 37 -12.81 2.34 13.08
N GLU A 38 -12.33 3.56 12.77
CA GLU A 38 -12.98 4.44 11.79
C GLU A 38 -12.90 3.81 10.39
N LEU A 39 -11.73 3.27 10.03
CA LEU A 39 -11.57 2.58 8.75
C LEU A 39 -12.40 1.30 8.68
N ILE A 40 -12.42 0.50 9.75
CA ILE A 40 -13.19 -0.75 9.78
C ILE A 40 -14.68 -0.45 9.59
N LYS A 41 -15.24 0.52 10.32
CA LYS A 41 -16.63 0.94 10.14
C LYS A 41 -16.92 1.40 8.72
N LEU A 42 -16.03 2.22 8.14
CA LEU A 42 -16.17 2.68 6.76
C LEU A 42 -16.18 1.51 5.77
N VAL A 43 -15.28 0.54 5.94
CA VAL A 43 -15.20 -0.66 5.09
C VAL A 43 -16.47 -1.52 5.23
N ASP A 44 -17.00 -1.68 6.44
CA ASP A 44 -18.25 -2.41 6.70
C ASP A 44 -19.49 -1.72 6.11
N GLU A 45 -19.49 -0.38 6.07
CA GLU A 45 -20.56 0.42 5.48
C GLU A 45 -20.53 0.37 3.93
N ILE A 46 -19.35 0.60 3.35
CA ILE A 46 -19.17 0.71 1.89
C ILE A 46 -19.09 -0.65 1.22
N LYS A 47 -18.54 -1.65 1.93
CA LYS A 47 -18.29 -3.02 1.43
C LYS A 47 -17.55 -3.02 0.09
N PRO A 48 -16.36 -2.43 0.02
CA PRO A 48 -15.57 -2.45 -1.20
C PRO A 48 -15.24 -3.90 -1.58
N ASP A 49 -15.17 -4.19 -2.86
CA ASP A 49 -14.79 -5.53 -3.37
C ASP A 49 -13.35 -5.90 -2.97
N LEU A 50 -12.49 -4.88 -2.77
CA LEU A 50 -11.09 -5.05 -2.43
C LEU A 50 -10.57 -3.85 -1.62
N VAL A 51 -9.73 -4.13 -0.60
CA VAL A 51 -8.97 -3.14 0.17
C VAL A 51 -7.49 -3.28 -0.16
N ALA A 52 -6.86 -2.25 -0.72
CA ALA A 52 -5.44 -2.21 -1.08
C ALA A 52 -4.67 -1.34 -0.08
N ILE A 53 -3.83 -1.95 0.76
CA ILE A 53 -3.12 -1.26 1.84
C ILE A 53 -1.65 -1.06 1.47
N GLY A 54 -1.20 0.20 1.50
CA GLY A 54 0.18 0.62 1.24
C GLY A 54 1.10 0.45 2.46
N ALA A 55 1.14 -0.74 3.04
CA ALA A 55 2.00 -1.09 4.18
C ALA A 55 2.31 -2.59 4.17
N PRO A 56 3.40 -3.04 4.85
CA PRO A 56 3.65 -4.46 5.05
C PRO A 56 2.53 -5.11 5.89
N LEU A 57 2.00 -6.25 5.42
CA LEU A 57 0.87 -6.94 6.05
C LEU A 57 1.24 -8.29 6.70
N ASN A 58 2.52 -8.69 6.61
CA ASN A 58 3.01 -9.93 7.20
C ASN A 58 4.44 -9.78 7.72
N LEU A 59 4.83 -10.68 8.62
CA LEU A 59 6.22 -10.83 9.05
C LEU A 59 6.97 -11.81 8.13
N PRO A 60 8.32 -11.74 8.10
CA PRO A 60 9.13 -12.75 7.42
C PRO A 60 8.93 -14.14 8.02
N SER A 61 9.10 -15.18 7.21
CA SER A 61 9.11 -16.56 7.69
C SER A 61 10.16 -16.77 8.78
N GLY A 62 9.75 -17.40 9.87
CA GLY A 62 10.54 -17.62 11.07
C GLY A 62 10.46 -16.48 12.11
N PHE A 63 9.77 -15.38 11.82
CA PHE A 63 9.57 -14.29 12.77
C PHE A 63 8.20 -14.38 13.44
N CYS A 64 8.16 -14.30 14.78
CA CYS A 64 6.93 -14.08 15.54
C CYS A 64 6.73 -12.60 15.89
N CYS A 65 7.79 -11.79 15.84
CA CYS A 65 7.78 -10.35 16.13
C CYS A 65 9.03 -9.66 15.57
N LEU A 66 9.11 -8.34 15.71
CA LEU A 66 10.27 -7.51 15.34
C LEU A 66 11.03 -6.98 16.60
N ASP A 67 10.84 -7.62 17.74
CA ASP A 67 11.56 -7.25 18.95
C ASP A 67 13.00 -7.77 18.86
N GLN A 68 13.96 -6.90 19.18
CA GLN A 68 15.39 -7.23 19.15
C GLN A 68 15.77 -8.27 20.22
N SER A 69 15.06 -8.31 21.35
CA SER A 69 15.29 -9.26 22.45
C SER A 69 14.71 -10.66 22.17
N CYS A 70 13.85 -10.82 21.18
CA CYS A 70 13.24 -12.11 20.83
C CYS A 70 14.23 -12.98 20.03
N ASP A 71 14.24 -14.28 20.29
CA ASP A 71 15.13 -15.23 19.59
C ASP A 71 14.64 -15.66 18.20
N CYS A 72 13.45 -15.21 17.74
CA CYS A 72 12.98 -15.52 16.40
C CYS A 72 13.94 -15.01 15.32
N ARG A 73 14.09 -15.75 14.22
CA ARG A 73 15.07 -15.48 13.15
C ARG A 73 14.44 -15.81 11.79
N PHE A 74 15.03 -15.28 10.74
CA PHE A 74 14.68 -15.70 9.38
C PHE A 74 14.84 -17.21 9.21
N SER A 75 13.87 -17.85 8.58
CA SER A 75 13.96 -19.29 8.19
C SER A 75 15.14 -19.52 7.27
N VAL A 76 15.53 -18.51 6.48
CA VAL A 76 16.75 -18.51 5.66
C VAL A 76 17.73 -17.50 6.27
N PRO A 77 18.84 -17.92 6.92
CA PRO A 77 19.73 -17.07 7.71
C PRO A 77 20.37 -15.87 6.98
N THR A 78 20.51 -15.96 5.66
CA THR A 78 21.13 -14.91 4.82
C THR A 78 20.16 -13.80 4.42
N ARG A 79 18.87 -13.94 4.74
CA ARG A 79 17.85 -12.95 4.37
C ARG A 79 17.95 -11.68 5.23
N LYS A 80 17.56 -10.55 4.62
CA LYS A 80 17.50 -9.23 5.28
C LYS A 80 16.07 -8.73 5.47
N GLY A 81 15.10 -9.38 4.84
CA GLY A 81 13.69 -9.04 4.83
C GLY A 81 12.85 -10.17 4.21
N ARG A 82 11.58 -9.89 3.92
CA ARG A 82 10.69 -10.81 3.22
C ARG A 82 11.16 -11.02 1.78
N LEU A 83 10.76 -12.13 1.16
CA LEU A 83 11.14 -12.44 -0.22
C LEU A 83 10.74 -11.32 -1.19
N LEU A 84 9.52 -10.79 -1.07
CA LEU A 84 9.03 -9.69 -1.91
C LEU A 84 9.92 -8.42 -1.84
N GLU A 85 10.50 -8.12 -0.69
CA GLU A 85 11.39 -6.95 -0.50
C GLU A 85 12.74 -7.17 -1.20
N LEU A 86 13.23 -8.42 -1.21
CA LEU A 86 14.44 -8.79 -1.95
C LEU A 86 14.21 -8.77 -3.46
N GLU A 87 13.03 -9.18 -3.91
CA GLU A 87 12.63 -9.12 -5.32
C GLU A 87 12.49 -7.68 -5.81
N LEU A 88 11.86 -6.79 -5.03
CA LEU A 88 11.87 -5.34 -5.32
C LEU A 88 13.28 -4.78 -5.47
N ALA A 89 14.18 -5.15 -4.54
CA ALA A 89 15.57 -4.69 -4.60
C ALA A 89 16.30 -5.19 -5.86
N LYS A 90 16.02 -6.42 -6.34
CA LYS A 90 16.54 -6.92 -7.63
C LYS A 90 16.00 -6.15 -8.83
N MET A 91 14.79 -5.60 -8.74
CA MET A 91 14.21 -4.73 -9.76
C MET A 91 14.76 -3.29 -9.70
N GLY A 92 15.68 -2.99 -8.77
CA GLY A 92 16.21 -1.64 -8.54
C GLY A 92 15.27 -0.73 -7.75
N ILE A 93 14.18 -1.25 -7.21
CA ILE A 93 13.19 -0.49 -6.46
C ILE A 93 13.53 -0.54 -4.96
N SER A 94 13.84 0.61 -4.39
CA SER A 94 14.17 0.70 -2.97
C SER A 94 12.93 0.52 -2.07
N CYS A 95 13.09 -0.26 -1.00
CA CYS A 95 12.06 -0.43 0.02
C CYS A 95 12.70 -0.56 1.41
N PHE A 96 11.88 -0.41 2.45
CA PHE A 96 12.28 -0.76 3.80
C PHE A 96 12.11 -2.27 4.00
N TYR A 97 13.12 -2.89 4.60
CA TYR A 97 13.05 -4.31 4.93
C TYR A 97 12.28 -4.54 6.24
N THR A 98 11.44 -5.57 6.23
CA THR A 98 10.76 -6.06 7.43
C THR A 98 11.72 -6.94 8.22
N ASN A 99 12.37 -6.36 9.24
CA ASN A 99 13.29 -7.04 10.15
C ASN A 99 13.34 -6.33 11.51
N LYS A 100 14.09 -6.87 12.46
CA LYS A 100 14.20 -6.32 13.82
C LYS A 100 14.84 -4.92 13.90
N GLY A 101 15.59 -4.50 12.89
CA GLY A 101 16.14 -3.17 12.76
C GLY A 101 15.28 -2.18 11.98
N SER A 102 14.05 -2.57 11.59
CA SER A 102 13.21 -1.74 10.74
C SER A 102 12.75 -0.46 11.43
N ILE A 103 13.04 0.68 10.80
CA ILE A 103 12.60 2.00 11.29
C ILE A 103 11.09 2.24 11.09
N ILE A 104 10.43 1.40 10.29
CA ILE A 104 8.97 1.43 10.06
C ILE A 104 8.23 0.36 10.88
N ARG A 105 8.83 -0.15 11.97
CA ARG A 105 8.27 -1.25 12.78
C ARG A 105 6.81 -1.00 13.18
N ASP A 106 6.49 0.20 13.62
CA ASP A 106 5.13 0.53 14.06
C ASP A 106 4.13 0.52 12.90
N LEU A 107 4.56 0.90 11.69
CA LEU A 107 3.74 0.78 10.48
C LEU A 107 3.48 -0.69 10.13
N ILE A 108 4.52 -1.54 10.23
CA ILE A 108 4.40 -2.98 9.98
C ILE A 108 3.38 -3.60 10.92
N TYR A 109 3.50 -3.38 12.22
CA TYR A 109 2.55 -3.93 13.19
C TYR A 109 1.12 -3.41 12.99
N ARG A 110 0.97 -2.10 12.71
CA ARG A 110 -0.35 -1.53 12.41
C ARG A 110 -0.96 -2.15 11.16
N GLY A 111 -0.17 -2.30 10.08
CA GLY A 111 -0.61 -2.93 8.84
C GLY A 111 -1.06 -4.38 9.02
N ILE A 112 -0.26 -5.17 9.75
CA ILE A 112 -0.58 -6.57 10.07
C ILE A 112 -1.89 -6.67 10.87
N LEU A 113 -2.03 -5.87 11.93
CA LEU A 113 -3.22 -5.89 12.78
C LEU A 113 -4.47 -5.49 12.00
N LEU A 114 -4.39 -4.38 11.26
CA LEU A 114 -5.50 -3.87 10.45
C LEU A 114 -5.92 -4.88 9.37
N SER A 115 -4.95 -5.47 8.65
CA SER A 115 -5.22 -6.50 7.65
C SER A 115 -5.91 -7.72 8.26
N LYS A 116 -5.46 -8.15 9.46
CA LYS A 116 -6.07 -9.26 10.17
C LYS A 116 -7.53 -8.96 10.53
N MET A 117 -7.81 -7.80 11.12
CA MET A 117 -9.17 -7.40 11.53
C MET A 117 -10.10 -7.33 10.32
N LEU A 118 -9.67 -6.74 9.21
CA LEU A 118 -10.46 -6.66 7.97
C LEU A 118 -10.73 -8.04 7.36
N LYS A 119 -9.74 -8.94 7.34
CA LYS A 119 -9.91 -10.31 6.83
C LYS A 119 -10.84 -11.14 7.72
N GLU A 120 -10.74 -10.99 9.04
CA GLU A 120 -11.65 -11.65 10.00
C GLU A 120 -13.08 -11.13 9.86
N ALA A 121 -13.28 -9.88 9.45
CA ALA A 121 -14.59 -9.32 9.10
C ALA A 121 -15.07 -9.74 7.69
N GLY A 122 -14.31 -10.54 6.95
CA GLY A 122 -14.68 -11.09 5.64
C GLY A 122 -14.30 -10.23 4.43
N HIS A 123 -13.48 -9.20 4.61
CA HIS A 123 -13.03 -8.34 3.51
C HIS A 123 -11.79 -8.88 2.80
N ASN A 124 -11.72 -8.69 1.49
CA ASN A 124 -10.54 -8.98 0.68
C ASN A 124 -9.49 -7.89 0.88
N VAL A 125 -8.28 -8.26 1.29
CA VAL A 125 -7.19 -7.31 1.57
C VAL A 125 -5.93 -7.74 0.85
N ILE A 126 -5.30 -6.79 0.13
CA ILE A 126 -4.00 -6.98 -0.54
C ILE A 126 -2.96 -5.98 -0.03
N GLU A 127 -1.69 -6.41 -0.06
CA GLU A 127 -0.54 -5.53 0.15
C GLU A 127 -0.14 -4.91 -1.17
N VAL A 128 0.04 -3.59 -1.18
CA VAL A 128 0.54 -2.81 -2.30
C VAL A 128 1.67 -1.88 -1.84
N ASN A 129 2.47 -1.37 -2.78
CA ASN A 129 3.54 -0.44 -2.46
C ASN A 129 3.43 0.79 -3.38
N PRO A 130 2.96 1.95 -2.88
CA PRO A 130 2.76 3.12 -3.72
C PRO A 130 4.06 3.67 -4.33
N HIS A 131 5.23 3.42 -3.71
CA HIS A 131 6.51 3.81 -4.28
C HIS A 131 6.87 2.94 -5.48
N ALA A 132 6.76 1.62 -5.34
CA ALA A 132 7.01 0.69 -6.42
C ALA A 132 6.02 0.89 -7.58
N THR A 133 4.74 1.04 -7.28
CA THR A 133 3.71 1.34 -8.29
C THR A 133 4.05 2.61 -9.09
N LYS A 134 4.49 3.69 -8.44
CA LYS A 134 4.90 4.92 -9.12
C LYS A 134 6.05 4.69 -10.08
N ILE A 135 7.08 3.97 -9.67
CA ILE A 135 8.24 3.68 -10.52
C ILE A 135 7.80 2.87 -11.74
N LEU A 136 6.96 1.85 -11.55
CA LEU A 136 6.49 0.98 -12.62
C LEU A 136 5.58 1.71 -13.62
N LEU A 137 4.69 2.59 -13.14
CA LEU A 137 3.75 3.31 -14.01
C LEU A 137 4.34 4.56 -14.63
N PHE A 138 5.22 5.28 -13.91
CA PHE A 138 5.68 6.63 -14.29
C PHE A 138 7.18 6.70 -14.61
N GLY A 139 7.89 5.57 -14.44
CA GLY A 139 9.35 5.48 -14.71
C GLY A 139 10.21 6.06 -13.59
N ASP A 140 11.53 6.09 -13.85
CA ASP A 140 12.55 6.43 -12.85
C ASP A 140 12.62 7.93 -12.48
N LYS A 141 11.87 8.78 -13.18
CA LYS A 141 11.87 10.24 -12.95
C LYS A 141 10.91 10.72 -11.87
N VAL A 142 10.41 9.80 -11.06
CA VAL A 142 9.55 10.17 -9.91
C VAL A 142 10.32 11.10 -8.96
N PRO A 143 9.84 12.33 -8.72
CA PRO A 143 10.55 13.28 -7.86
C PRO A 143 10.69 12.73 -6.43
N PRO A 144 11.75 13.13 -5.70
CA PRO A 144 11.88 12.80 -4.28
C PRO A 144 10.63 13.26 -3.52
N LYS A 145 10.16 12.44 -2.58
CA LYS A 145 8.89 12.67 -1.88
C LYS A 145 8.76 14.02 -1.14
N ASN A 146 9.88 14.65 -0.81
CA ASN A 146 9.92 15.95 -0.14
C ASN A 146 10.14 17.12 -1.12
N SER A 147 10.15 16.86 -2.43
CA SER A 147 10.27 17.89 -3.45
C SER A 147 8.97 18.70 -3.56
N ALA A 148 9.10 20.00 -3.78
CA ALA A 148 7.95 20.90 -3.99
C ALA A 148 7.06 20.48 -5.19
N ILE A 149 7.65 19.83 -6.19
CA ILE A 149 6.94 19.37 -7.40
C ILE A 149 6.34 17.96 -7.25
N SER A 150 6.54 17.27 -6.12
CA SER A 150 6.15 15.85 -6.03
C SER A 150 4.63 15.66 -6.11
N VAL A 151 3.84 16.57 -5.55
CA VAL A 151 2.38 16.49 -5.58
C VAL A 151 1.84 16.82 -6.97
N SER A 152 2.29 17.91 -7.58
CA SER A 152 1.87 18.29 -8.94
C SER A 152 2.28 17.24 -9.99
N TYR A 153 3.46 16.63 -9.83
CA TYR A 153 3.90 15.49 -10.64
C TYR A 153 2.91 14.32 -10.51
N MET A 154 2.54 13.95 -9.28
CA MET A 154 1.60 12.87 -9.03
C MET A 154 0.23 13.15 -9.62
N ILE A 155 -0.31 14.35 -9.42
CA ILE A 155 -1.60 14.76 -9.98
C ILE A 155 -1.57 14.66 -11.51
N GLY A 156 -0.52 15.20 -12.16
CA GLY A 156 -0.39 15.17 -13.61
C GLY A 156 -0.34 13.75 -14.20
N HIS A 157 0.26 12.79 -13.49
CA HIS A 157 0.33 11.40 -13.94
C HIS A 157 -0.91 10.57 -13.56
N LEU A 158 -1.62 10.93 -12.49
CA LEU A 158 -2.83 10.24 -12.07
C LEU A 158 -4.06 10.69 -12.87
N THR A 159 -4.17 11.97 -13.24
CA THR A 159 -5.32 12.50 -13.97
C THR A 159 -5.68 11.74 -15.25
N PRO A 160 -4.72 11.25 -16.07
CA PRO A 160 -5.04 10.41 -17.22
C PRO A 160 -5.55 9.01 -16.86
N LEU A 161 -5.26 8.52 -15.65
CA LEU A 161 -5.58 7.17 -15.18
C LEU A 161 -6.86 7.12 -14.35
N VAL A 162 -7.15 8.22 -13.63
CA VAL A 162 -8.24 8.29 -12.64
C VAL A 162 -9.06 9.54 -12.91
N SER A 163 -10.32 9.35 -13.25
CA SER A 163 -11.26 10.46 -13.42
C SER A 163 -11.86 10.92 -12.09
N GLY A 164 -12.46 12.10 -12.05
CA GLY A 164 -13.11 12.65 -10.84
C GLY A 164 -12.17 13.33 -9.85
N MET A 165 -10.86 13.34 -10.10
CA MET A 165 -9.88 13.97 -9.21
C MET A 165 -10.07 15.49 -9.07
N GLU A 166 -10.62 16.13 -10.09
CA GLU A 166 -10.89 17.57 -10.11
C GLU A 166 -11.87 18.03 -9.01
N LYS A 167 -12.77 17.13 -8.58
CA LYS A 167 -13.73 17.40 -7.49
C LYS A 167 -13.08 17.44 -6.11
N HIS A 168 -11.87 16.92 -6.01
CA HIS A 168 -11.10 16.79 -4.77
C HIS A 168 -9.80 17.61 -4.82
N ALA A 169 -9.69 18.58 -5.71
CA ALA A 169 -8.44 19.30 -5.98
C ALA A 169 -7.80 19.92 -4.71
N ASP A 170 -8.62 20.44 -3.81
CA ASP A 170 -8.16 21.06 -2.55
C ASP A 170 -7.66 20.03 -1.51
N ASP A 171 -8.04 18.76 -1.64
CA ASP A 171 -7.69 17.67 -0.73
C ASP A 171 -6.51 16.85 -1.24
N LEU A 172 -5.99 17.17 -2.44
CA LEU A 172 -4.90 16.41 -3.05
C LEU A 172 -3.56 16.77 -2.42
N ASP A 173 -3.04 15.87 -1.63
CA ASP A 173 -1.69 15.90 -1.11
C ASP A 173 -0.94 14.61 -1.48
N ARG A 174 0.28 14.44 -0.97
CA ARG A 174 1.08 13.25 -1.22
C ARG A 174 0.42 11.97 -0.70
N ASN A 175 -0.26 12.03 0.44
CA ASN A 175 -0.81 10.83 1.09
C ASN A 175 -2.12 10.42 0.39
N THR A 176 -2.94 11.39 0.03
CA THR A 176 -4.16 11.16 -0.74
C THR A 176 -3.82 10.66 -2.15
N CYS A 177 -2.79 11.20 -2.80
CA CYS A 177 -2.26 10.64 -4.06
C CYS A 177 -1.74 9.20 -3.90
N ASN A 178 -1.09 8.85 -2.78
CA ASN A 178 -0.68 7.48 -2.51
C ASN A 178 -1.90 6.56 -2.30
N ALA A 179 -2.95 7.02 -1.59
CA ALA A 179 -4.18 6.25 -1.43
C ALA A 179 -4.87 6.00 -2.78
N ILE A 180 -4.91 7.00 -3.68
CA ILE A 180 -5.41 6.84 -5.05
C ILE A 180 -4.59 5.81 -5.82
N ILE A 181 -3.26 5.84 -5.76
CA ILE A 181 -2.37 4.86 -6.39
C ILE A 181 -2.62 3.44 -5.85
N ASN A 182 -2.81 3.31 -4.53
CA ASN A 182 -3.10 2.03 -3.92
C ASN A 182 -4.44 1.47 -4.42
N ALA A 183 -5.49 2.30 -4.49
CA ALA A 183 -6.78 1.91 -5.06
C ALA A 183 -6.65 1.53 -6.55
N TYR A 184 -5.90 2.30 -7.33
CA TYR A 184 -5.66 2.01 -8.74
C TYR A 184 -4.91 0.69 -8.95
N THR A 185 -3.89 0.41 -8.13
CA THR A 185 -3.21 -0.89 -8.13
C THR A 185 -4.18 -2.04 -7.86
N GLY A 186 -5.08 -1.86 -6.89
CA GLY A 186 -6.13 -2.83 -6.59
C GLY A 186 -7.09 -3.05 -7.77
N GLN A 187 -7.44 -2.01 -8.53
CA GLN A 187 -8.25 -2.15 -9.74
C GLN A 187 -7.51 -2.91 -10.85
N LEU A 188 -6.24 -2.61 -11.07
CA LEU A 188 -5.41 -3.38 -12.00
C LEU A 188 -5.35 -4.85 -11.60
N HIS A 189 -5.27 -5.14 -10.28
CA HIS A 189 -5.28 -6.52 -9.77
C HIS A 189 -6.58 -7.25 -10.11
N ALA A 190 -7.69 -6.60 -9.91
CA ALA A 190 -8.98 -7.17 -10.26
C ALA A 190 -9.19 -7.40 -11.77
N GLN A 191 -8.48 -6.65 -12.60
CA GLN A 191 -8.45 -6.80 -14.06
C GLN A 191 -7.38 -7.80 -14.53
N SER A 192 -6.66 -8.48 -13.62
CA SER A 192 -5.54 -9.38 -13.91
C SER A 192 -4.33 -8.69 -14.61
N ASN A 193 -4.20 -7.39 -14.40
CA ASN A 193 -3.13 -6.53 -14.95
C ASN A 193 -2.03 -6.24 -13.91
N THR A 194 -1.73 -7.24 -13.06
CA THR A 194 -0.70 -7.13 -12.02
C THR A 194 0.20 -8.34 -12.01
N ASP A 195 1.42 -8.13 -11.53
CA ASP A 195 2.36 -9.16 -11.12
C ASP A 195 2.36 -9.31 -9.60
N ILE A 196 2.76 -10.47 -9.12
CA ILE A 196 2.80 -10.79 -7.70
C ILE A 196 4.25 -11.12 -7.34
N LEU A 197 4.79 -10.43 -6.32
CA LEU A 197 6.08 -10.75 -5.73
C LEU A 197 5.91 -11.41 -4.37
N GLY A 198 6.90 -12.21 -3.98
CA GLY A 198 7.00 -12.80 -2.66
C GLY A 198 6.46 -14.21 -2.56
N ASP A 199 6.21 -14.64 -1.34
CA ASP A 199 5.77 -15.96 -0.96
C ASP A 199 4.48 -15.85 -0.12
N PRO A 200 3.44 -16.66 -0.38
CA PRO A 200 2.19 -16.62 0.40
C PRO A 200 2.39 -16.80 1.91
N GLU A 201 3.43 -17.53 2.36
CA GLU A 201 3.72 -17.71 3.79
C GLU A 201 4.26 -16.45 4.46
N GLU A 202 5.00 -15.60 3.70
CA GLU A 202 5.54 -14.32 4.19
C GLU A 202 4.71 -13.11 3.77
N GLY A 203 3.67 -13.36 2.96
CA GLY A 203 2.87 -12.35 2.28
C GLY A 203 3.37 -12.06 0.88
N ILE A 204 2.42 -11.63 0.07
CA ILE A 204 2.63 -11.26 -1.33
C ILE A 204 2.41 -9.76 -1.51
N LEU A 205 3.13 -9.20 -2.46
CA LEU A 205 2.98 -7.82 -2.90
C LEU A 205 2.40 -7.79 -4.31
N VAL A 206 1.34 -7.01 -4.48
CA VAL A 206 0.70 -6.80 -5.78
C VAL A 206 1.27 -5.53 -6.42
N LEU A 207 1.71 -5.63 -7.66
CA LEU A 207 2.29 -4.55 -8.44
C LEU A 207 1.67 -4.50 -9.85
N PRO A 208 1.58 -3.31 -10.48
CA PRO A 208 1.22 -3.21 -11.89
C PRO A 208 2.17 -4.02 -12.77
N LYS A 209 1.64 -4.69 -13.80
CA LYS A 209 2.49 -5.27 -14.85
C LYS A 209 3.25 -4.19 -15.56
N LEU A 210 4.53 -4.45 -15.84
CA LEU A 210 5.27 -3.61 -16.77
C LEU A 210 4.62 -3.72 -18.16
N PRO A 211 4.42 -2.60 -18.88
CA PRO A 211 4.04 -2.68 -20.28
C PRO A 211 5.12 -3.44 -21.05
N ASN A 212 4.69 -4.44 -21.82
CA ASN A 212 5.56 -5.20 -22.73
C ASN A 212 6.18 -4.29 -23.77
#